data_bbbae5c2490e6767ef228bc95ce84fdc
#
_entry.id   bbbae5c2490e6767ef228bc95ce84fdc
#
_cell.length_a   1.000
_cell.length_b   1.000
_cell.length_c   1.000
_cell.angle_alpha   90.00
_cell.angle_beta   90.00
_cell.angle_gamma   90.00
#
_symmetry.space_group_name_H-M   'P 1'
#
loop_
_entity.id
_entity.type
_entity.pdbx_description
1 polymer ?
#
loop_
_entity_poly.entity_id
_entity_poly.type
_entity_poly.pdbx_seq_one_letter_code
_entity_poly.pdbx_strand_id
1 'polypeptide(L)'
;MYKKFSDRLKRLIETLGFSQAEFARSIDLKPAFISDLINERAKSFSQESLLRLRIVHNVNPLWLIAGEGEMLITEIEMKTDFDTDRYRTILRKIRTRPQIEVLLESLLEVPDSELEALGPVIEKFRKKK
;
A
#
# COMPACT_ATOMS: atom_id res chain seq x y z
N MET A 1 -14.68 -15.89 9.51
CA MET A 1 -13.59 -16.14 10.44
C MET A 1 -13.24 -14.92 11.27
N TYR A 2 -12.81 -13.80 10.71
CA TYR A 2 -12.56 -12.58 11.47
C TYR A 2 -13.71 -11.59 11.26
N LYS A 3 -14.89 -11.96 11.77
CA LYS A 3 -16.13 -11.20 11.53
C LYS A 3 -16.26 -9.95 12.40
N LYS A 4 -15.68 -9.98 13.60
CA LYS A 4 -15.74 -8.86 14.52
C LYS A 4 -14.52 -7.96 14.35
N PHE A 5 -14.72 -6.67 14.57
CA PHE A 5 -13.63 -5.71 14.59
C PHE A 5 -12.53 -6.11 15.59
N SER A 6 -12.91 -6.53 16.80
CA SER A 6 -11.96 -6.96 17.84
C SER A 6 -11.11 -8.15 17.37
N ASP A 7 -11.69 -9.10 16.66
CA ASP A 7 -10.98 -10.26 16.15
C ASP A 7 -9.97 -9.84 15.04
N ARG A 8 -10.38 -8.95 14.17
CA ARG A 8 -9.48 -8.41 13.12
C ARG A 8 -8.34 -7.63 13.74
N LEU A 9 -8.59 -6.84 14.76
CA LEU A 9 -7.56 -6.09 15.46
C LEU A 9 -6.53 -7.01 16.11
N LYS A 10 -6.99 -8.06 16.79
CA LYS A 10 -6.09 -9.08 17.37
C LYS A 10 -5.22 -9.71 16.27
N ARG A 11 -5.83 -10.09 15.17
CA ARG A 11 -5.13 -10.71 14.05
C ARG A 11 -4.06 -9.78 13.46
N LEU A 12 -4.38 -8.50 13.34
CA LEU A 12 -3.45 -7.50 12.85
C LEU A 12 -2.22 -7.38 13.76
N ILE A 13 -2.45 -7.27 15.07
CA ILE A 13 -1.37 -7.14 16.05
C ILE A 13 -0.44 -8.36 16.01
N GLU A 14 -1.01 -9.55 15.93
CA GLU A 14 -0.26 -10.80 15.81
C GLU A 14 0.58 -10.82 14.53
N THR A 15 -0.03 -10.44 13.42
CA THR A 15 0.64 -10.43 12.11
C THR A 15 1.81 -9.48 12.09
N LEU A 16 1.68 -8.31 12.73
CA LEU A 16 2.74 -7.33 12.82
C LEU A 16 3.84 -7.71 13.82
N GLY A 17 3.58 -8.71 14.67
CA GLY A 17 4.56 -9.17 15.64
C GLY A 17 4.74 -8.27 16.86
N PHE A 18 3.76 -7.45 17.17
CA PHE A 18 3.81 -6.55 18.33
C PHE A 18 3.06 -7.09 19.53
N SER A 19 3.44 -6.63 20.73
CA SER A 19 2.57 -6.68 21.89
C SER A 19 1.50 -5.59 21.74
N GLN A 20 0.43 -5.67 22.53
CA GLN A 20 -0.61 -4.62 22.52
C GLN A 20 -0.02 -3.26 22.86
N ALA A 21 0.89 -3.20 23.82
CA ALA A 21 1.53 -1.94 24.23
C ALA A 21 2.42 -1.36 23.12
N GLU A 22 3.20 -2.21 22.46
CA GLU A 22 4.06 -1.78 21.36
C GLU A 22 3.24 -1.28 20.17
N PHE A 23 2.16 -1.99 19.85
CA PHE A 23 1.25 -1.60 18.78
C PHE A 23 0.63 -0.23 19.07
N ALA A 24 0.12 -0.04 20.28
CA ALA A 24 -0.50 1.22 20.69
C ALA A 24 0.50 2.40 20.54
N ARG A 25 1.69 2.23 21.05
CA ARG A 25 2.73 3.27 20.97
C ARG A 25 3.13 3.59 19.54
N SER A 26 3.13 2.59 18.67
CA SER A 26 3.52 2.78 17.25
C SER A 26 2.57 3.71 16.50
N ILE A 27 1.33 3.83 16.94
CA ILE A 27 0.31 4.69 16.34
C ILE A 27 -0.14 5.82 17.29
N ASP A 28 0.68 6.11 18.29
CA ASP A 28 0.48 7.20 19.24
C ASP A 28 -0.83 7.09 20.05
N LEU A 29 -1.13 5.88 20.48
CA LEU A 29 -2.28 5.59 21.34
C LEU A 29 -1.84 4.98 22.66
N LYS A 30 -2.70 5.05 23.66
CA LYS A 30 -2.44 4.45 24.95
C LYS A 30 -2.74 2.95 24.89
N PRO A 31 -1.91 2.09 25.52
CA PRO A 31 -2.19 0.66 25.57
C PRO A 31 -3.57 0.30 26.12
N ALA A 32 -4.07 1.06 27.10
CA ALA A 32 -5.41 0.86 27.66
C ALA A 32 -6.51 0.99 26.61
N PHE A 33 -6.35 1.89 25.64
CA PHE A 33 -7.32 2.06 24.57
C PHE A 33 -7.36 0.85 23.65
N ILE A 34 -6.20 0.29 23.31
CA ILE A 34 -6.12 -0.92 22.49
C ILE A 34 -6.78 -2.09 23.24
N SER A 35 -6.52 -2.22 24.54
CA SER A 35 -7.18 -3.23 25.37
C SER A 35 -8.70 -3.07 25.35
N ASP A 36 -9.18 -1.83 25.42
CA ASP A 36 -10.62 -1.54 25.37
C ASP A 36 -11.25 -1.94 24.03
N LEU A 37 -10.55 -1.70 22.94
CA LEU A 37 -11.01 -2.12 21.61
C LEU A 37 -11.08 -3.64 21.49
N ILE A 38 -10.06 -4.34 21.98
CA ILE A 38 -10.00 -5.81 21.94
C ILE A 38 -11.09 -6.43 22.81
N ASN A 39 -11.36 -5.83 23.96
CA ASN A 39 -12.37 -6.32 24.90
C ASN A 39 -13.76 -5.72 24.66
N GLU A 40 -13.96 -5.07 23.53
CA GLU A 40 -15.24 -4.53 23.07
C GLU A 40 -15.82 -3.44 24.00
N ARG A 41 -14.95 -2.78 24.77
CA ARG A 41 -15.33 -1.63 25.60
C ARG A 41 -15.26 -0.31 24.85
N ALA A 42 -14.56 -0.30 23.71
CA ALA A 42 -14.54 0.81 22.77
C ALA A 42 -14.95 0.30 21.39
N LYS A 43 -15.51 1.16 20.53
CA LYS A 43 -16.10 0.73 19.26
C LYS A 43 -15.13 0.64 18.11
N SER A 44 -14.29 1.65 17.94
CA SER A 44 -13.38 1.72 16.79
C SER A 44 -12.32 2.81 16.98
N PHE A 45 -11.43 2.92 16.00
CA PHE A 45 -10.44 3.98 15.93
C PHE A 45 -11.08 5.26 15.39
N SER A 46 -10.49 6.40 15.77
CA SER A 46 -10.79 7.67 15.12
C SER A 46 -10.27 7.67 13.69
N GLN A 47 -10.72 8.64 12.89
CA GLN A 47 -10.20 8.81 11.52
C GLN A 47 -8.69 9.05 11.51
N GLU A 48 -8.21 9.84 12.46
CA GLU A 48 -6.78 10.11 12.60
C GLU A 48 -5.98 8.85 12.89
N SER A 49 -6.47 8.01 13.79
CA SER A 49 -5.81 6.74 14.12
C SER A 49 -5.82 5.77 12.94
N LEU A 50 -6.90 5.72 12.17
CA LEU A 50 -6.98 4.90 10.96
C LEU A 50 -5.96 5.36 9.92
N LEU A 51 -5.79 6.67 9.78
CA LEU A 51 -4.79 7.23 8.87
C LEU A 51 -3.37 6.85 9.30
N ARG A 52 -3.09 6.92 10.60
CA ARG A 52 -1.79 6.49 11.13
C ARG A 52 -1.53 5.00 10.88
N LEU A 53 -2.53 4.16 11.06
CA LEU A 53 -2.42 2.74 10.76
C LEU A 53 -2.05 2.49 9.30
N ARG A 54 -2.65 3.24 8.40
CA ARG A 54 -2.32 3.15 6.98
C ARG A 54 -0.90 3.62 6.70
N ILE A 55 -0.49 4.75 7.26
CA ILE A 55 0.82 5.34 6.99
C ILE A 55 1.95 4.54 7.63
N VAL A 56 1.79 4.15 8.89
CA VAL A 56 2.85 3.48 9.67
C VAL A 56 2.95 2.00 9.33
N HIS A 57 1.82 1.31 9.21
CA HIS A 57 1.77 -0.15 9.07
C HIS A 57 1.17 -0.65 7.76
N ASN A 58 0.79 0.24 6.85
CA ASN A 58 0.17 -0.11 5.58
C ASN A 58 -1.15 -0.89 5.75
N VAL A 59 -1.85 -0.67 6.85
CA VAL A 59 -3.12 -1.34 7.12
C VAL A 59 -4.21 -0.82 6.19
N ASN A 60 -4.97 -1.74 5.62
CA ASN A 60 -6.15 -1.40 4.83
C ASN A 60 -7.33 -1.10 5.77
N PRO A 61 -7.78 0.17 5.87
CA PRO A 61 -8.88 0.52 6.76
C PRO A 61 -10.18 -0.23 6.45
N LEU A 62 -10.43 -0.51 5.19
CA LEU A 62 -11.62 -1.24 4.76
C LEU A 62 -11.63 -2.67 5.29
N TRP A 63 -10.46 -3.33 5.29
CA TRP A 63 -10.34 -4.64 5.90
C TRP A 63 -10.58 -4.58 7.41
N LEU A 64 -9.97 -3.62 8.09
CA LEU A 64 -10.07 -3.52 9.55
C LEU A 64 -11.51 -3.25 10.00
N ILE A 65 -12.20 -2.34 9.33
CA ILE A 65 -13.55 -1.91 9.73
C ILE A 65 -14.63 -2.83 9.19
N ALA A 66 -14.53 -3.24 7.93
CA ALA A 66 -15.59 -3.99 7.25
C ALA A 66 -15.22 -5.44 6.93
N GLY A 67 -13.97 -5.83 7.09
CA GLY A 67 -13.52 -7.17 6.76
C GLY A 67 -13.37 -7.42 5.26
N GLU A 68 -13.30 -6.36 4.46
CA GLU A 68 -13.19 -6.46 3.00
C GLU A 68 -11.78 -6.18 2.51
N GLY A 69 -11.34 -6.94 1.52
CA GLY A 69 -10.02 -6.78 0.91
C GLY A 69 -8.91 -7.42 1.74
N GLU A 70 -7.69 -7.02 1.44
CA GLU A 70 -6.51 -7.53 2.13
C GLU A 70 -6.20 -6.73 3.39
N MET A 71 -5.61 -7.40 4.39
CA MET A 71 -5.22 -6.76 5.65
C MET A 71 -4.25 -5.61 5.44
N LEU A 72 -3.23 -5.81 4.63
CA LEU A 72 -2.19 -4.82 4.35
C LEU A 72 -2.23 -4.39 2.89
N ILE A 73 -1.97 -3.10 2.68
CA ILE A 73 -1.89 -2.53 1.33
C ILE A 73 -0.43 -2.55 0.89
N THR A 74 -0.17 -3.04 -0.33
CA THR A 74 1.18 -3.05 -0.88
C THR A 74 1.60 -1.62 -1.24
N GLU A 75 2.91 -1.39 -1.33
CA GLU A 75 3.44 -0.08 -1.76
C GLU A 75 2.91 0.33 -3.13
N ILE A 76 2.76 -0.64 -4.03
CA ILE A 76 2.23 -0.40 -5.37
C ILE A 76 0.80 0.12 -5.30
N GLU A 77 -0.05 -0.50 -4.50
CA GLU A 77 -1.44 -0.08 -4.31
C GLU A 77 -1.53 1.31 -3.67
N MET A 78 -0.67 1.60 -2.70
CA MET A 78 -0.62 2.92 -2.07
C MET A 78 -0.24 4.02 -3.07
N LYS A 79 0.72 3.75 -3.93
CA LYS A 79 1.14 4.70 -4.97
C LYS A 79 0.06 4.91 -6.02
N THR A 80 -0.65 3.85 -6.40
CA THR A 80 -1.70 3.94 -7.41
C THR A 80 -2.91 4.75 -6.96
N ASP A 81 -3.13 4.91 -5.65
CA ASP A 81 -4.18 5.79 -5.14
C ASP A 81 -4.02 7.23 -5.66
N PHE A 82 -2.77 7.66 -5.91
CA PHE A 82 -2.48 9.02 -6.38
C PHE A 82 -2.36 9.13 -7.90
N ASP A 83 -1.90 8.07 -8.56
CA ASP A 83 -1.54 8.10 -9.98
C ASP A 83 -2.31 7.07 -10.82
N THR A 84 -3.43 6.56 -10.31
CA THR A 84 -4.17 5.49 -10.97
C THR A 84 -4.48 5.78 -12.43
N ASP A 85 -5.00 6.97 -12.72
CA ASP A 85 -5.38 7.34 -14.09
C ASP A 85 -4.18 7.42 -15.01
N ARG A 86 -3.06 7.92 -14.51
CA ARG A 86 -1.81 8.00 -15.28
C ARG A 86 -1.30 6.61 -15.66
N TYR A 87 -1.25 5.69 -14.69
CA TYR A 87 -0.78 4.33 -14.94
C TYR A 87 -1.73 3.55 -15.83
N ARG A 88 -3.03 3.73 -15.68
CA ARG A 88 -4.01 3.11 -16.59
C ARG A 88 -3.81 3.55 -18.02
N THR A 89 -3.57 4.83 -18.23
CA THR A 89 -3.33 5.38 -19.56
C THR A 89 -2.06 4.80 -20.17
N ILE A 90 -0.97 4.73 -19.39
CA ILE A 90 0.29 4.14 -19.82
C ILE A 90 0.11 2.67 -20.20
N LEU A 91 -0.54 1.88 -19.34
CA LEU A 91 -0.78 0.46 -19.59
C LEU A 91 -1.62 0.23 -20.84
N ARG A 92 -2.64 1.06 -21.05
CA ARG A 92 -3.47 0.98 -22.26
C ARG A 92 -2.67 1.21 -23.52
N LYS A 93 -1.78 2.22 -23.52
CA LYS A 93 -0.91 2.52 -24.65
C LYS A 93 0.08 1.39 -24.91
N ILE A 94 0.62 0.80 -23.85
CA ILE A 94 1.55 -0.33 -23.98
C ILE A 94 0.88 -1.53 -24.62
N ARG A 95 -0.35 -1.83 -24.24
CA ARG A 95 -1.11 -2.98 -24.78
C ARG A 95 -1.35 -2.86 -26.28
N THR A 96 -1.42 -1.65 -26.82
CA THR A 96 -1.62 -1.45 -28.25
C THR A 96 -0.32 -1.50 -29.06
N ARG A 97 0.83 -1.65 -28.39
CA ARG A 97 2.14 -1.63 -29.04
C ARG A 97 3.03 -2.76 -28.48
N PRO A 98 2.90 -3.99 -29.02
CA PRO A 98 3.65 -5.15 -28.51
C PRO A 98 5.16 -4.96 -28.44
N GLN A 99 5.76 -4.16 -29.34
CA GLN A 99 7.19 -3.88 -29.31
C GLN A 99 7.61 -3.19 -28.03
N ILE A 100 6.73 -2.35 -27.46
CA ILE A 100 7.02 -1.65 -26.21
C ILE A 100 7.03 -2.63 -25.04
N GLU A 101 6.12 -3.60 -25.01
CA GLU A 101 6.12 -4.63 -23.96
C GLU A 101 7.44 -5.37 -23.91
N VAL A 102 7.95 -5.79 -25.04
CA VAL A 102 9.23 -6.49 -25.15
C VAL A 102 10.37 -5.63 -24.62
N LEU A 103 10.40 -4.35 -25.03
CA LEU A 103 11.42 -3.42 -24.58
C LEU A 103 11.35 -3.15 -23.08
N LEU A 104 10.14 -3.08 -22.52
CA LEU A 104 9.96 -2.87 -21.08
C LEU A 104 10.49 -4.05 -20.28
N GLU A 105 10.23 -5.28 -20.72
CA GLU A 105 10.77 -6.46 -20.05
C GLU A 105 12.30 -6.42 -20.02
N SER A 106 12.92 -6.01 -21.12
CA SER A 106 14.36 -5.85 -21.19
C SER A 106 14.87 -4.74 -20.27
N LEU A 107 14.14 -3.62 -20.21
CA LEU A 107 14.52 -2.50 -19.35
C LEU A 107 14.48 -2.84 -17.87
N LEU A 108 13.60 -3.74 -17.46
CA LEU A 108 13.52 -4.17 -16.06
C LEU A 108 14.80 -4.88 -15.61
N GLU A 109 15.56 -5.45 -16.52
CA GLU A 109 16.82 -6.13 -16.23
C GLU A 109 18.04 -5.21 -16.27
N VAL A 110 17.85 -3.96 -16.73
CA VAL A 110 18.95 -2.99 -16.82
C VAL A 110 19.23 -2.38 -15.43
N PRO A 111 20.50 -2.37 -14.97
CA PRO A 111 20.84 -1.73 -13.71
C PRO A 111 20.52 -0.23 -13.71
N ASP A 112 20.15 0.30 -12.56
CA ASP A 112 19.77 1.71 -12.40
C ASP A 112 20.87 2.67 -12.92
N SER A 113 22.14 2.33 -12.67
CA SER A 113 23.27 3.14 -13.11
C SER A 113 23.36 3.27 -14.64
N GLU A 114 22.85 2.29 -15.38
CA GLU A 114 22.86 2.30 -16.83
C GLU A 114 21.60 2.90 -17.42
N LEU A 115 20.50 2.91 -16.67
CA LEU A 115 19.24 3.50 -17.11
C LEU A 115 19.38 4.99 -17.41
N GLU A 116 20.21 5.70 -16.66
CA GLU A 116 20.46 7.13 -16.87
C GLU A 116 21.01 7.43 -18.26
N ALA A 117 21.82 6.52 -18.81
CA ALA A 117 22.41 6.68 -20.14
C ALA A 117 21.36 6.56 -21.26
N LEU A 118 20.25 5.88 -21.00
CA LEU A 118 19.20 5.69 -22.00
C LEU A 118 18.28 6.88 -22.17
N GLY A 119 18.14 7.72 -21.15
CA GLY A 119 17.29 8.90 -21.23
C GLY A 119 17.54 9.80 -22.42
N PRO A 120 18.79 10.26 -22.64
CA PRO A 120 19.13 11.09 -23.78
C PRO A 120 18.88 10.41 -25.13
N VAL A 121 19.11 9.11 -25.22
CA VAL A 121 18.87 8.33 -26.44
C VAL A 121 17.39 8.33 -26.78
N ILE A 122 16.55 8.07 -25.80
CA ILE A 122 15.09 8.07 -25.96
C ILE A 122 14.59 9.45 -26.38
N GLU A 123 15.11 10.50 -25.77
CA GLU A 123 14.74 11.88 -26.12
C GLU A 123 15.03 12.23 -27.58
N LYS A 124 16.13 11.73 -28.12
CA LYS A 124 16.45 11.91 -29.53
C LYS A 124 15.34 11.37 -30.44
N PHE A 125 14.84 10.18 -30.15
CA PHE A 125 13.79 9.55 -30.95
C PHE A 125 12.44 10.19 -30.74
N ARG A 126 12.18 10.64 -29.52
CA ARG A 126 10.92 11.28 -29.16
C ARG A 126 10.66 12.58 -29.95
N LYS A 127 11.70 13.32 -30.24
CA LYS A 127 11.60 14.61 -30.94
C LYS A 127 11.40 14.50 -32.44
N LYS A 128 11.40 13.32 -33.01
CA LYS A 128 11.29 13.10 -34.46
C LYS A 128 9.85 12.99 -34.96
N LYS A 129 8.93 13.54 -34.25
CA LYS A 129 7.54 13.55 -34.73
C LYS A 129 7.38 14.44 -35.95
#